data_b49ade3a06888856779b02042653bc05
#
_entry.id   b49ade3a06888856779b02042653bc05
#
_cell.length_a   1.000
_cell.length_b   1.000
_cell.length_c   1.000
_cell.angle_alpha   90.00
_cell.angle_beta   90.00
_cell.angle_gamma   90.00
#
_symmetry.space_group_name_H-M   'P 1'
#
loop_
_entity.id
_entity.type
_entity.pdbx_description
1 polymer ?
#
loop_
_entity_poly.entity_id
_entity_poly.type
_entity_poly.pdbx_seq_one_letter_code
_entity_poly.pdbx_strand_id
1 'polypeptide(L)'
;HRGLGLSANQCGLPYRVFALWSEQPLVVFNPRIVDQTSESIQLEEGCLTFPNLFVKIKRPKNIKVRFQDVTGTTHTEKFIGMTARGFLHEMDHLDGILFQKRASVPQLNKATNQRKILERRLKRGEVYYKPAEVPSVISTDNTLTFNTRTDTITNG
;
A
#
# COMPACT_ATOMS: atom_id res chain seq x y z
N HIS A 1 -8.63 -3.91 9.40
CA HIS A 1 -7.58 -3.81 8.37
C HIS A 1 -7.03 -2.41 8.38
N ARG A 2 -5.71 -2.28 8.48
CA ARG A 2 -5.03 -0.99 8.35
C ARG A 2 -4.50 -0.89 6.91
N GLY A 3 -5.15 -0.04 6.09
CA GLY A 3 -4.60 0.38 4.81
C GLY A 3 -3.59 1.50 5.02
N LEU A 4 -2.53 1.52 4.22
CA LEU A 4 -1.59 2.64 4.17
C LEU A 4 -2.08 3.75 3.23
N GLY A 5 -3.07 3.46 2.40
CA GLY A 5 -3.69 4.40 1.47
C GLY A 5 -5.08 3.97 1.06
N LEU A 6 -5.80 4.90 0.45
CA LEU A 6 -7.13 4.68 -0.11
C LEU A 6 -7.35 5.64 -1.28
N SER A 7 -7.72 5.10 -2.43
CA SER A 7 -8.03 5.85 -3.64
C SER A 7 -9.54 6.09 -3.79
N ALA A 8 -9.91 7.24 -4.35
CA ALA A 8 -11.30 7.64 -4.53
C ALA A 8 -12.14 6.64 -5.33
N ASN A 9 -11.57 6.03 -6.37
CA ASN A 9 -12.26 5.04 -7.18
C ASN A 9 -12.57 3.73 -6.43
N GLN A 10 -11.84 3.41 -5.34
CA GLN A 10 -12.21 2.30 -4.45
C GLN A 10 -13.49 2.61 -3.65
N CYS A 11 -13.85 3.89 -3.52
CA CYS A 11 -15.08 4.39 -2.89
C CYS A 11 -16.18 4.72 -3.91
N GLY A 12 -15.99 4.40 -5.20
CA GLY A 12 -16.94 4.70 -6.27
C GLY A 12 -16.92 6.16 -6.75
N LEU A 13 -15.90 6.95 -6.37
CA LEU A 13 -15.79 8.35 -6.77
C LEU A 13 -14.91 8.46 -8.03
N PRO A 14 -15.36 9.15 -9.10
CA PRO A 14 -14.65 9.21 -10.39
C PRO A 14 -13.57 10.31 -10.42
N TYR A 15 -12.78 10.43 -9.35
CA TYR A 15 -11.75 11.46 -9.24
C TYR A 15 -10.35 10.85 -9.13
N ARG A 16 -9.37 11.53 -9.71
CA ARG A 16 -7.96 11.17 -9.56
C ARG A 16 -7.39 11.73 -8.25
N VAL A 17 -7.80 11.13 -7.14
CA VAL A 17 -7.36 11.50 -5.80
C VAL A 17 -7.20 10.26 -4.93
N PHE A 18 -6.20 10.27 -4.08
CA PHE A 18 -6.04 9.29 -3.01
C PHE A 18 -5.47 9.95 -1.75
N ALA A 19 -5.59 9.26 -0.62
CA ALA A 19 -4.94 9.62 0.63
C ALA A 19 -3.94 8.53 1.03
N LEU A 20 -2.76 8.95 1.50
CA LEU A 20 -1.82 8.09 2.21
C LEU A 20 -1.92 8.39 3.70
N TRP A 21 -1.94 7.31 4.50
CA TRP A 21 -2.05 7.43 5.94
C TRP A 21 -0.70 7.83 6.54
N SER A 22 -0.72 8.89 7.34
CA SER A 22 0.38 9.35 8.18
C SER A 22 -0.20 10.12 9.37
N GLU A 23 0.62 10.70 10.24
CA GLU A 23 0.13 11.60 11.31
C GLU A 23 -0.73 12.74 10.74
N GLN A 24 -0.27 13.30 9.65
CA GLN A 24 -1.07 14.19 8.81
C GLN A 24 -1.30 13.48 7.48
N PRO A 25 -2.52 13.01 7.21
CA PRO A 25 -2.80 12.31 5.97
C PRO A 25 -2.41 13.14 4.75
N LEU A 26 -1.57 12.57 3.88
CA LEU A 26 -1.21 13.19 2.63
C LEU A 26 -2.32 12.94 1.62
N VAL A 27 -3.07 13.97 1.28
CA VAL A 27 -4.10 13.92 0.22
C VAL A 27 -3.49 14.41 -1.09
N VAL A 28 -3.59 13.57 -2.12
CA VAL A 28 -2.91 13.75 -3.40
C VAL A 28 -3.93 13.83 -4.52
N PHE A 29 -4.01 14.98 -5.18
CA PHE A 29 -4.88 15.20 -6.35
C PHE A 29 -4.06 15.18 -7.64
N ASN A 30 -4.63 14.61 -8.68
CA ASN A 30 -4.10 14.60 -10.04
C ASN A 30 -2.62 14.18 -10.13
N PRO A 31 -2.21 13.09 -9.44
CA PRO A 31 -0.82 12.68 -9.37
C PRO A 31 -0.27 12.21 -10.72
N ARG A 32 1.01 12.49 -10.94
CA ARG A 32 1.80 11.99 -12.08
C ARG A 32 3.19 11.59 -11.62
N ILE A 33 3.65 10.41 -12.02
CA ILE A 33 5.04 10.02 -11.87
C ILE A 33 5.86 10.82 -12.88
N VAL A 34 6.85 11.57 -12.38
CA VAL A 34 7.76 12.39 -13.20
C VAL A 34 9.04 11.62 -13.48
N ASP A 35 9.51 10.86 -12.48
CA ASP A 35 10.75 10.08 -12.56
C ASP A 35 10.71 8.92 -11.56
N GLN A 36 11.50 7.87 -11.82
CA GLN A 36 11.64 6.74 -10.90
C GLN A 36 13.02 6.10 -11.05
N THR A 37 13.53 5.53 -9.96
CA THR A 37 14.82 4.84 -9.99
C THR A 37 14.72 3.48 -10.70
N SER A 38 15.80 3.06 -11.34
CA SER A 38 15.97 1.71 -11.89
C SER A 38 16.07 0.65 -10.78
N GLU A 39 16.63 1.04 -9.61
CA GLU A 39 16.66 0.18 -8.44
C GLU A 39 15.24 -0.15 -7.98
N SER A 40 14.97 -1.44 -7.82
CA SER A 40 13.66 -1.92 -7.41
C SER A 40 13.77 -2.83 -6.20
N ILE A 41 12.78 -2.76 -5.31
CA ILE A 41 12.69 -3.60 -4.12
C ILE A 41 11.44 -4.49 -4.23
N GLN A 42 11.61 -5.76 -3.89
CA GLN A 42 10.52 -6.70 -3.80
C GLN A 42 10.03 -6.80 -2.36
N LEU A 43 8.80 -6.36 -2.11
CA LEU A 43 8.14 -6.45 -0.81
C LEU A 43 6.73 -7.01 -0.97
N GLU A 44 6.17 -7.46 0.14
CA GLU A 44 4.78 -7.93 0.20
C GLU A 44 3.82 -6.74 0.23
N GLU A 45 2.77 -6.81 -0.59
CA GLU A 45 1.69 -5.83 -0.65
C GLU A 45 0.34 -6.51 -0.41
N GLY A 46 -0.53 -5.83 0.29
CA GLY A 46 -1.94 -6.15 0.43
C GLY A 46 -2.81 -4.98 -0.02
N CYS A 47 -4.08 -5.22 -0.22
CA CYS A 47 -5.05 -4.21 -0.62
C CYS A 47 -6.35 -4.38 0.17
N LEU A 48 -6.96 -3.28 0.60
CA LEU A 48 -8.25 -3.32 1.31
C LEU A 48 -9.36 -3.92 0.46
N THR A 49 -9.30 -3.76 -0.87
CA THR A 49 -10.23 -4.37 -1.82
C THR A 49 -10.11 -5.90 -1.87
N PHE A 50 -8.94 -6.46 -1.51
CA PHE A 50 -8.68 -7.90 -1.54
C PHE A 50 -8.18 -8.38 -0.16
N PRO A 51 -9.04 -8.50 0.84
CA PRO A 51 -8.64 -8.88 2.19
C PRO A 51 -7.94 -10.23 2.19
N ASN A 52 -6.93 -10.36 3.06
CA ASN A 52 -6.12 -11.58 3.24
C ASN A 52 -5.28 -12.02 2.03
N LEU A 53 -5.20 -11.19 0.98
CA LEU A 53 -4.33 -11.46 -0.14
C LEU A 53 -3.08 -10.59 -0.04
N PHE A 54 -1.93 -11.20 0.23
CA PHE A 54 -0.63 -10.55 0.30
C PHE A 54 0.28 -11.14 -0.76
N VAL A 55 0.82 -10.29 -1.64
CA VAL A 55 1.60 -10.73 -2.80
C VAL A 55 2.93 -9.99 -2.84
N LYS A 56 4.04 -10.70 -3.08
CA LYS A 56 5.34 -10.08 -3.28
C LYS A 56 5.40 -9.40 -4.65
N ILE A 57 5.59 -8.08 -4.63
CA ILE A 57 5.62 -7.24 -5.82
C ILE A 57 6.93 -6.45 -5.87
N LYS A 58 7.51 -6.37 -7.06
CA LYS A 58 8.70 -5.56 -7.32
C LYS A 58 8.28 -4.16 -7.74
N ARG A 59 8.78 -3.13 -7.03
CA ARG A 59 8.52 -1.73 -7.36
C ARG A 59 9.80 -0.90 -7.27
N PRO A 60 9.88 0.23 -8.00
CA PRO A 60 10.96 1.21 -7.84
C PRO A 60 11.11 1.62 -6.37
N LYS A 61 12.36 1.75 -5.92
CA LYS A 61 12.69 2.15 -4.54
C LYS A 61 12.31 3.60 -4.27
N ASN A 62 12.55 4.48 -5.26
CA ASN A 62 12.27 5.90 -5.16
C ASN A 62 11.49 6.36 -6.39
N ILE A 63 10.62 7.33 -6.18
CA ILE A 63 9.86 8.00 -7.23
C ILE A 63 9.92 9.51 -7.04
N LYS A 64 9.85 10.24 -8.14
CA LYS A 64 9.57 11.68 -8.14
C LYS A 64 8.19 11.89 -8.74
N VAL A 65 7.36 12.62 -8.04
CA VAL A 65 5.96 12.80 -8.41
C VAL A 65 5.58 14.26 -8.43
N ARG A 66 4.63 14.61 -9.30
CA ARG A 66 3.97 15.89 -9.33
C ARG A 66 2.50 15.69 -9.00
N PHE A 67 1.97 16.49 -8.08
CA PHE A 67 0.58 16.40 -7.63
C PHE A 67 0.09 17.75 -7.12
N GLN A 68 -1.22 17.86 -6.87
CA GLN A 68 -1.83 18.99 -6.21
C GLN A 68 -2.26 18.61 -4.80
N ASP A 69 -2.15 19.54 -3.87
CA ASP A 69 -2.69 19.40 -2.52
C ASP A 69 -4.17 19.82 -2.45
N VAL A 70 -4.74 19.82 -1.25
CA VAL A 70 -6.14 20.22 -0.99
C VAL A 70 -6.44 21.68 -1.31
N THR A 71 -5.42 22.54 -1.43
CA THR A 71 -5.55 23.96 -1.82
C THR A 71 -5.46 24.14 -3.33
N GLY A 72 -5.13 23.09 -4.08
CA GLY A 72 -4.85 23.14 -5.51
C GLY A 72 -3.40 23.52 -5.85
N THR A 73 -2.56 23.74 -4.83
CA THR A 73 -1.15 24.06 -5.04
C THR A 73 -0.40 22.86 -5.60
N THR A 74 0.40 23.09 -6.63
CA THR A 74 1.18 22.02 -7.27
C THR A 74 2.51 21.80 -6.58
N HIS A 75 2.78 20.57 -6.21
CA HIS A 75 4.02 20.11 -5.60
C HIS A 75 4.77 19.17 -6.53
N THR A 76 6.09 19.13 -6.40
CA THR A 76 6.95 18.12 -7.04
C THR A 76 7.90 17.58 -5.99
N GLU A 77 7.68 16.34 -5.57
CA GLU A 77 8.35 15.75 -4.43
C GLU A 77 8.95 14.39 -4.75
N LYS A 78 9.96 14.01 -3.95
CA LYS A 78 10.55 12.67 -3.95
C LYS A 78 9.97 11.86 -2.81
N PHE A 79 9.52 10.64 -3.13
CA PHE A 79 9.16 9.62 -2.12
C PHE A 79 10.10 8.43 -2.23
N ILE A 80 10.41 7.82 -1.09
CA ILE A 80 11.34 6.70 -0.98
C ILE A 80 10.70 5.53 -0.23
N GLY A 81 11.21 4.32 -0.45
CA GLY A 81 10.87 3.13 0.33
C GLY A 81 9.37 2.83 0.37
N MET A 82 8.81 2.71 1.57
CA MET A 82 7.40 2.34 1.77
C MET A 82 6.43 3.43 1.32
N THR A 83 6.78 4.71 1.46
CA THR A 83 5.94 5.81 0.97
C THR A 83 5.84 5.77 -0.56
N ALA A 84 6.97 5.58 -1.25
CA ALA A 84 6.98 5.40 -2.70
C ALA A 84 6.12 4.19 -3.11
N ARG A 85 6.18 3.09 -2.35
CA ARG A 85 5.39 1.89 -2.58
C ARG A 85 3.90 2.14 -2.42
N GLY A 86 3.48 2.77 -1.32
CA GLY A 86 2.09 3.16 -1.09
C GLY A 86 1.57 4.07 -2.20
N PHE A 87 2.36 5.08 -2.57
CA PHE A 87 2.03 5.98 -3.67
C PHE A 87 1.80 5.23 -4.99
N LEU A 88 2.70 4.33 -5.36
CA LEU A 88 2.58 3.51 -6.57
C LEU A 88 1.40 2.54 -6.52
N HIS A 89 1.04 2.04 -5.34
CA HIS A 89 -0.14 1.21 -5.14
C HIS A 89 -1.43 2.00 -5.42
N GLU A 90 -1.54 3.19 -4.86
CA GLU A 90 -2.71 4.06 -5.09
C GLU A 90 -2.78 4.58 -6.53
N MET A 91 -1.62 4.84 -7.17
CA MET A 91 -1.56 5.16 -8.60
C MET A 91 -2.13 4.03 -9.46
N ASP A 92 -1.79 2.77 -9.15
CA ASP A 92 -2.37 1.63 -9.86
C ASP A 92 -3.90 1.62 -9.75
N HIS A 93 -4.46 1.91 -8.56
CA HIS A 93 -5.91 2.04 -8.42
C HIS A 93 -6.50 3.13 -9.33
N LEU A 94 -5.88 4.33 -9.36
CA LEU A 94 -6.33 5.43 -10.22
C LEU A 94 -6.26 5.09 -11.70
N ASP A 95 -5.34 4.22 -12.09
CA ASP A 95 -5.15 3.78 -13.46
C ASP A 95 -5.93 2.48 -13.79
N GLY A 96 -6.76 2.00 -12.86
CA GLY A 96 -7.55 0.78 -13.03
C GLY A 96 -6.73 -0.50 -13.03
N ILE A 97 -5.53 -0.46 -12.48
CA ILE A 97 -4.61 -1.60 -12.40
C ILE A 97 -4.75 -2.27 -11.04
N LEU A 98 -5.11 -3.55 -11.04
CA LEU A 98 -5.09 -4.34 -9.82
C LEU A 98 -3.64 -4.71 -9.46
N PHE A 99 -3.25 -4.52 -8.19
CA PHE A 99 -1.88 -4.78 -7.72
C PHE A 99 -1.40 -6.20 -8.02
N GLN A 100 -2.31 -7.18 -8.07
CA GLN A 100 -2.04 -8.58 -8.43
C GLN A 100 -1.41 -8.71 -9.83
N LYS A 101 -1.74 -7.81 -10.76
CA LYS A 101 -1.16 -7.80 -12.13
C LYS A 101 0.33 -7.42 -12.13
N ARG A 102 0.84 -6.87 -11.02
CA ARG A 102 2.26 -6.55 -10.85
C ARG A 102 3.10 -7.74 -10.38
N ALA A 103 2.44 -8.82 -9.95
CA ALA A 103 3.10 -10.03 -9.46
C ALA A 103 3.40 -11.00 -10.60
N SER A 104 4.43 -11.83 -10.42
CA SER A 104 4.63 -12.99 -11.28
C SER A 104 3.57 -14.07 -10.99
N VAL A 105 3.25 -14.88 -11.98
CA VAL A 105 2.26 -15.97 -11.84
C VAL A 105 2.58 -16.91 -10.67
N PRO A 106 3.83 -17.37 -10.46
CA PRO A 106 4.15 -18.21 -9.29
C PRO A 106 3.88 -17.52 -7.96
N GLN A 107 4.20 -16.21 -7.84
CA GLN A 107 3.96 -15.45 -6.61
C GLN A 107 2.47 -15.27 -6.33
N LEU A 108 1.69 -14.98 -7.36
CA LEU A 108 0.24 -14.84 -7.24
C LEU A 108 -0.41 -16.17 -6.83
N ASN A 109 -0.01 -17.29 -7.46
CA ASN A 109 -0.50 -18.61 -7.11
C ASN A 109 -0.18 -18.98 -5.66
N LYS A 110 1.05 -18.71 -5.21
CA LYS A 110 1.46 -18.92 -3.81
C LYS A 110 0.58 -18.10 -2.86
N ALA A 111 0.42 -16.83 -3.11
CA ALA A 111 -0.38 -15.92 -2.29
C ALA A 111 -1.87 -16.35 -2.24
N THR A 112 -2.43 -16.72 -3.38
CA THR A 112 -3.81 -17.21 -3.47
C THR A 112 -4.02 -18.49 -2.65
N ASN A 113 -3.07 -19.42 -2.68
CA ASN A 113 -3.14 -20.64 -1.86
C ASN A 113 -3.02 -20.33 -0.36
N GLN A 114 -2.12 -19.43 0.02
CA GLN A 114 -1.98 -18.97 1.42
C GLN A 114 -3.28 -18.31 1.91
N ARG A 115 -3.89 -17.44 1.09
CA ARG A 115 -5.19 -16.84 1.39
C ARG A 115 -6.26 -17.91 1.65
N LYS A 116 -6.39 -18.91 0.77
CA LYS A 116 -7.37 -20.00 0.94
C LYS A 116 -7.16 -20.76 2.25
N ILE A 117 -5.91 -21.04 2.62
CA ILE A 117 -5.57 -21.70 3.89
C ILE A 117 -5.98 -20.83 5.07
N LEU A 118 -5.61 -19.54 5.06
CA LEU A 118 -5.97 -18.60 6.12
C LEU A 118 -7.48 -18.47 6.28
N GLU A 119 -8.23 -18.31 5.18
CA GLU A 119 -9.69 -18.19 5.20
C GLU A 119 -10.35 -19.44 5.80
N ARG A 120 -9.82 -20.66 5.52
CA ARG A 120 -10.31 -21.90 6.13
C ARG A 120 -10.02 -21.93 7.63
N ARG A 121 -8.84 -21.50 8.07
CA ARG A 121 -8.47 -21.44 9.49
C ARG A 121 -9.32 -20.43 10.26
N LEU A 122 -9.57 -19.27 9.67
CA LEU A 122 -10.47 -18.24 10.23
C LEU A 122 -11.89 -18.79 10.41
N LYS A 123 -12.43 -19.49 9.42
CA LYS A 123 -13.77 -20.11 9.50
C LYS A 123 -13.86 -21.18 10.59
N ARG A 124 -12.76 -21.87 10.93
CA ARG A 124 -12.71 -22.86 12.01
C ARG A 124 -12.40 -22.26 13.39
N GLY A 125 -12.20 -20.94 13.48
CA GLY A 125 -11.84 -20.28 14.72
C GLY A 125 -10.41 -20.57 15.20
N GLU A 126 -9.55 -21.10 14.34
CA GLU A 126 -8.15 -21.43 14.68
C GLU A 126 -7.23 -20.22 14.71
N VAL A 127 -7.66 -19.11 14.12
CA VAL A 127 -6.90 -17.85 14.03
C VAL A 127 -7.87 -16.71 14.25
N TYR A 128 -7.47 -15.73 15.05
CA TYR A 128 -8.21 -14.48 15.27
C TYR A 128 -7.43 -13.30 14.73
N TYR A 129 -8.12 -12.32 14.17
CA TYR A 129 -7.51 -11.04 13.87
C TYR A 129 -7.19 -10.32 15.18
N LYS A 130 -5.90 -10.15 15.50
CA LYS A 130 -5.52 -9.14 16.49
C LYS A 130 -5.74 -7.75 15.86
N PRO A 131 -6.47 -6.84 16.52
CA PRO A 131 -6.44 -5.43 16.10
C PRO A 131 -4.98 -4.97 16.13
N ALA A 132 -4.48 -4.48 15.01
CA ALA A 132 -3.11 -3.97 14.99
C ALA A 132 -3.04 -2.76 15.95
N GLU A 133 -2.05 -2.71 16.83
CA GLU A 133 -1.80 -1.55 17.69
C GLU A 133 -1.49 -0.32 16.83
N VAL A 134 -2.01 0.84 17.20
CA VAL A 134 -1.69 2.09 16.49
C VAL A 134 -0.22 2.38 16.75
N PRO A 135 0.65 2.48 15.74
CA PRO A 135 2.02 2.92 15.97
C PRO A 135 1.97 4.30 16.59
N SER A 136 2.57 4.45 17.79
CA SER A 136 2.53 5.69 18.56
C SER A 136 3.56 6.73 18.14
N VAL A 137 4.32 6.50 17.08
CA VAL A 137 5.36 7.45 16.65
C VAL A 137 5.45 7.56 15.15
N ILE A 138 5.26 8.76 14.68
CA ILE A 138 5.69 9.22 13.37
C ILE A 138 6.76 10.29 13.61
N SER A 139 7.93 10.07 13.05
CA SER A 139 9.03 11.02 13.07
C SER A 139 8.65 12.30 12.31
N THR A 140 9.01 13.44 12.85
CA THR A 140 8.79 14.78 12.30
C THR A 140 9.67 15.10 11.06
N ASP A 141 10.47 14.15 10.62
CA ASP A 141 11.21 14.28 9.35
C ASP A 141 10.26 13.91 8.21
N ASN A 142 10.24 14.67 7.13
CA ASN A 142 9.41 14.46 5.93
C ASN A 142 9.62 13.10 5.23
N THR A 143 10.25 12.16 5.89
CA THR A 143 10.37 10.75 5.53
C THR A 143 9.37 9.94 6.33
N LEU A 144 8.28 9.51 5.67
CA LEU A 144 7.38 8.51 6.24
C LEU A 144 8.15 7.20 6.42
N THR A 145 8.70 6.99 7.62
CA THR A 145 9.33 5.72 7.98
C THR A 145 8.28 4.79 8.56
N PHE A 146 7.86 3.82 7.77
CA PHE A 146 7.01 2.74 8.26
C PHE A 146 7.89 1.69 8.93
N ASN A 147 7.72 1.53 10.24
CA ASN A 147 8.33 0.43 10.97
C ASN A 147 7.65 -0.87 10.55
N THR A 148 8.28 -1.64 9.69
CA THR A 148 7.86 -3.00 9.33
C THR A 148 8.23 -3.95 10.45
N ARG A 149 7.47 -3.98 11.56
CA ARG A 149 7.47 -5.17 12.40
C ARG A 149 6.64 -6.23 11.70
N THR A 150 7.31 -7.23 11.20
CA THR A 150 6.71 -8.51 10.84
C THR A 150 6.18 -9.14 12.11
N ASP A 151 4.87 -9.01 12.36
CA ASP A 151 4.22 -9.75 13.43
C ASP A 151 4.27 -11.24 13.08
N THR A 152 5.18 -11.94 13.72
CA THR A 152 5.25 -13.40 13.72
C THR A 152 3.97 -13.93 14.34
N ILE A 153 3.26 -14.76 13.60
CA ILE A 153 2.12 -15.52 14.11
C ILE A 153 2.69 -16.51 15.13
N THR A 154 2.58 -16.19 16.41
CA THR A 154 2.90 -17.14 17.48
C THR A 154 1.70 -18.06 17.69
N ASN A 155 1.89 -19.33 17.41
CA ASN A 155 0.99 -20.39 17.85
C ASN A 155 1.09 -20.49 19.38
N GLY A 156 -0.01 -20.25 20.06
CA GLY A 156 -0.21 -20.64 21.46
C GLY A 156 -1.10 -21.88 21.47
#